data_e392612e6fa085ebd02a77b9f925405d
#
_entry.id   e392612e6fa085ebd02a77b9f925405d
#
_cell.length_a   1.000
_cell.length_b   1.000
_cell.length_c   1.000
_cell.angle_alpha   90.00
_cell.angle_beta   90.00
_cell.angle_gamma   90.00
#
_symmetry.space_group_name_H-M   'P 1'
#
loop_
_entity.id
_entity.type
_entity.pdbx_description
1 polymer ?
#
loop_
_entity_poly.entity_id
_entity_poly.type
_entity_poly.pdbx_seq_one_letter_code
_entity_poly.pdbx_strand_id
1 'polypeptide(L)'
;MSTTRKLTLDFAISAESYIYDLYFSEEFSKALYLEGLGFSRCEQISFDRTAANHIQRTLRLCPAMNAPKPVQKVLGDTQQYDEIGSFTPATNTWSYNVIPSTMASKIQTVGQMAVEASGPNRCTIHFEVTFDVKLFGVGKVIERFMASQFDDNLSKQKRFTEDWIAQRS
;
A
#
# COMPACT_ATOMS: atom_id res chain seq x y z
N MET A 1 21.07 -5.17 5.03
CA MET A 1 20.10 -6.28 4.89
C MET A 1 18.69 -5.72 4.85
N SER A 2 17.83 -6.32 4.04
CA SER A 2 16.45 -5.89 3.88
C SER A 2 15.48 -7.00 4.31
N THR A 3 14.21 -6.64 4.50
CA THR A 3 13.13 -7.57 4.81
C THR A 3 12.10 -7.48 3.71
N THR A 4 11.77 -8.60 3.09
CA THR A 4 10.78 -8.68 2.01
C THR A 4 9.56 -9.48 2.45
N ARG A 5 8.36 -9.00 2.08
CA ARG A 5 7.08 -9.69 2.25
C ARG A 5 6.44 -9.93 0.89
N LYS A 6 5.88 -11.14 0.73
CA LYS A 6 5.09 -11.53 -0.45
C LYS A 6 3.77 -12.10 0.04
N LEU A 7 2.67 -11.51 -0.39
CA LEU A 7 1.33 -11.91 -0.01
C LEU A 7 0.40 -11.86 -1.22
N THR A 8 -0.64 -12.68 -1.21
CA THR A 8 -1.67 -12.70 -2.24
C THR A 8 -3.04 -12.51 -1.64
N LEU A 9 -3.91 -11.78 -2.36
CA LEU A 9 -5.33 -11.62 -2.04
C LEU A 9 -6.16 -12.00 -3.26
N ASP A 10 -7.30 -12.66 -3.03
CA ASP A 10 -8.28 -13.01 -4.07
C ASP A 10 -9.57 -12.23 -3.86
N PHE A 11 -10.12 -11.68 -4.95
CA PHE A 11 -11.38 -10.93 -4.89
C PHE A 11 -12.35 -11.38 -5.98
N ALA A 12 -13.65 -11.33 -5.65
CA ALA A 12 -14.75 -11.65 -6.55
C ALA A 12 -15.12 -10.42 -7.41
N ILE A 13 -14.17 -9.96 -8.21
CA ILE A 13 -14.31 -8.85 -9.14
C ILE A 13 -13.32 -9.08 -10.29
N SER A 14 -13.64 -8.63 -11.50
CA SER A 14 -12.69 -8.74 -12.62
C SER A 14 -11.42 -7.93 -12.37
N ALA A 15 -10.30 -8.35 -12.95
CA ALA A 15 -9.03 -7.63 -12.84
C ALA A 15 -9.18 -6.18 -13.33
N GLU A 16 -9.87 -5.97 -14.45
CA GLU A 16 -10.09 -4.63 -15.01
C GLU A 16 -10.86 -3.72 -14.04
N SER A 17 -11.99 -4.21 -13.51
CA SER A 17 -12.79 -3.44 -12.55
C SER A 17 -12.03 -3.20 -11.24
N TYR A 18 -11.27 -4.18 -10.76
CA TYR A 18 -10.43 -3.99 -9.58
C TYR A 18 -9.44 -2.84 -9.78
N ILE A 19 -8.76 -2.81 -10.91
CA ILE A 19 -7.75 -1.78 -11.20
C ILE A 19 -8.41 -0.42 -11.40
N TYR A 20 -9.31 -0.31 -12.37
CA TYR A 20 -9.75 0.99 -12.88
C TYR A 20 -10.97 1.57 -12.16
N ASP A 21 -11.86 0.73 -11.66
CA ASP A 21 -13.08 1.19 -10.99
C ASP A 21 -12.94 1.22 -9.46
N LEU A 22 -12.00 0.44 -8.90
CA LEU A 22 -11.86 0.31 -7.46
C LEU A 22 -10.51 0.86 -6.96
N TYR A 23 -9.40 0.17 -7.22
CA TYR A 23 -8.12 0.44 -6.56
C TYR A 23 -7.60 1.88 -6.75
N PHE A 24 -7.72 2.39 -7.98
CA PHE A 24 -7.30 3.77 -8.28
C PHE A 24 -8.41 4.81 -8.09
N SER A 25 -9.58 4.43 -7.63
CA SER A 25 -10.64 5.35 -7.23
C SER A 25 -10.22 6.15 -6.00
N GLU A 26 -10.34 7.46 -6.04
CA GLU A 26 -10.05 8.32 -4.88
C GLU A 26 -11.01 8.03 -3.72
N GLU A 27 -12.29 7.78 -4.03
CA GLU A 27 -13.31 7.43 -3.04
C GLU A 27 -12.93 6.15 -2.28
N PHE A 28 -12.59 5.09 -3.01
CA PHE A 28 -12.17 3.84 -2.39
C PHE A 28 -10.90 4.01 -1.57
N SER A 29 -9.90 4.70 -2.12
CA SER A 29 -8.63 4.91 -1.42
C SER A 29 -8.83 5.63 -0.09
N LYS A 30 -9.62 6.71 -0.07
CA LYS A 30 -9.93 7.43 1.16
C LYS A 30 -10.68 6.55 2.16
N ALA A 31 -11.70 5.82 1.71
CA ALA A 31 -12.46 4.93 2.56
C ALA A 31 -11.59 3.81 3.14
N LEU A 32 -10.75 3.18 2.30
CA LEU A 32 -9.86 2.12 2.74
C LEU A 32 -8.90 2.60 3.83
N TYR A 33 -8.16 3.68 3.56
CA TYR A 33 -7.14 4.14 4.50
C TYR A 33 -7.75 4.73 5.78
N LEU A 34 -8.78 5.56 5.66
CA LEU A 34 -9.36 6.25 6.83
C LEU A 34 -10.27 5.32 7.64
N GLU A 35 -11.18 4.61 6.99
CA GLU A 35 -12.17 3.75 7.68
C GLU A 35 -11.65 2.32 7.86
N GLY A 36 -11.09 1.73 6.81
CA GLY A 36 -10.62 0.34 6.82
C GLY A 36 -9.36 0.11 7.63
N LEU A 37 -8.36 0.98 7.48
CA LEU A 37 -7.06 0.86 8.14
C LEU A 37 -6.88 1.78 9.34
N GLY A 38 -7.79 2.74 9.53
CA GLY A 38 -7.74 3.65 10.67
C GLY A 38 -6.63 4.69 10.59
N PHE A 39 -6.18 5.04 9.38
CA PHE A 39 -5.19 6.11 9.19
C PHE A 39 -5.81 7.47 9.53
N SER A 40 -5.00 8.39 10.03
CA SER A 40 -5.44 9.75 10.34
C SER A 40 -5.47 10.66 9.12
N ARG A 41 -4.79 10.28 8.03
CA ARG A 41 -4.73 11.07 6.80
C ARG A 41 -4.63 10.18 5.58
N CYS A 42 -5.40 10.52 4.55
CA CYS A 42 -5.25 10.00 3.19
C CYS A 42 -5.60 11.13 2.22
N GLU A 43 -4.61 11.62 1.51
CA GLU A 43 -4.75 12.73 0.58
C GLU A 43 -4.13 12.38 -0.76
N GLN A 44 -4.89 12.52 -1.84
CA GLN A 44 -4.37 12.35 -3.19
C GLN A 44 -3.67 13.63 -3.62
N ILE A 45 -2.33 13.60 -3.64
CA ILE A 45 -1.50 14.75 -4.02
C ILE A 45 -1.51 14.95 -5.53
N SER A 46 -1.42 13.83 -6.27
CA SER A 46 -1.46 13.87 -7.73
C SER A 46 -2.05 12.58 -8.28
N PHE A 47 -2.69 12.69 -9.42
CA PHE A 47 -3.22 11.57 -10.18
C PHE A 47 -3.21 11.93 -11.66
N ASP A 48 -2.60 11.06 -12.47
CA ASP A 48 -2.62 11.17 -13.92
C ASP A 48 -2.92 9.80 -14.54
N ARG A 49 -3.82 9.78 -15.51
CA ARG A 49 -4.14 8.59 -16.29
C ARG A 49 -4.10 8.93 -17.76
N THR A 50 -3.19 8.29 -18.50
CA THR A 50 -3.04 8.50 -19.94
C THR A 50 -4.14 7.78 -20.73
N ALA A 51 -4.29 8.13 -22.01
CA ALA A 51 -5.21 7.43 -22.91
C ALA A 51 -4.90 5.93 -23.04
N ALA A 52 -3.64 5.53 -22.85
CA ALA A 52 -3.19 4.14 -22.85
C ALA A 52 -3.32 3.45 -21.47
N ASN A 53 -3.99 4.08 -20.51
CA ASN A 53 -4.23 3.58 -19.16
C ASN A 53 -2.97 3.42 -18.28
N HIS A 54 -1.88 4.08 -18.59
CA HIS A 54 -0.80 4.27 -17.63
C HIS A 54 -1.28 5.23 -16.54
N ILE A 55 -1.02 4.89 -15.29
CA ILE A 55 -1.43 5.70 -14.14
C ILE A 55 -0.19 6.08 -13.33
N GLN A 56 -0.11 7.36 -12.96
CA GLN A 56 0.81 7.86 -11.96
C GLN A 56 0.00 8.46 -10.81
N ARG A 57 0.33 8.08 -9.58
CA ARG A 57 -0.40 8.56 -8.41
C ARG A 57 0.56 8.79 -7.25
N THR A 58 0.31 9.86 -6.51
CA THR A 58 0.94 10.13 -5.21
C THR A 58 -0.15 10.26 -4.16
N LEU A 59 -0.08 9.41 -3.13
CA LEU A 59 -0.92 9.51 -1.94
C LEU A 59 -0.07 9.94 -0.76
N ARG A 60 -0.56 10.89 0.02
CA ARG A 60 0.01 11.27 1.30
C ARG A 60 -0.77 10.61 2.42
N LEU A 61 -0.09 9.79 3.19
CA LEU A 61 -0.69 8.89 4.16
C LEU A 61 -0.08 9.10 5.53
N CYS A 62 -0.91 9.00 6.57
CA CYS A 62 -0.44 9.03 7.96
C CYS A 62 -1.09 7.86 8.71
N PRO A 63 -0.36 6.76 8.92
CA PRO A 63 -0.89 5.61 9.64
C PRO A 63 -1.06 5.89 11.13
N ALA A 64 -2.02 5.20 11.75
CA ALA A 64 -2.10 5.12 13.20
C ALA A 64 -1.00 4.16 13.66
N MET A 65 -0.01 4.66 14.41
CA MET A 65 1.12 3.84 14.84
C MET A 65 1.02 3.47 16.31
N ASN A 66 1.10 2.17 16.55
CA ASN A 66 1.25 1.60 17.88
C ASN A 66 2.63 0.93 17.95
N ALA A 67 3.67 1.74 17.76
CA ALA A 67 5.04 1.25 17.62
C ALA A 67 5.69 0.93 18.97
N PRO A 68 6.56 -0.10 19.03
CA PRO A 68 7.39 -0.32 20.21
C PRO A 68 8.28 0.89 20.53
N LYS A 69 8.62 1.06 21.80
CA LYS A 69 9.44 2.21 22.24
C LYS A 69 10.71 2.47 21.43
N PRO A 70 11.53 1.45 21.05
CA PRO A 70 12.71 1.68 20.23
C PRO A 70 12.37 2.28 18.86
N VAL A 71 11.25 1.86 18.27
CA VAL A 71 10.77 2.37 17.00
C VAL A 71 10.25 3.79 17.14
N GLN A 72 9.46 4.07 18.19
CA GLN A 72 8.96 5.42 18.50
C GLN A 72 10.08 6.45 18.66
N LYS A 73 11.18 6.06 19.31
CA LYS A 73 12.35 6.94 19.49
C LYS A 73 12.97 7.39 18.17
N VAL A 74 12.92 6.54 17.16
CA VAL A 74 13.53 6.81 15.85
C VAL A 74 12.52 7.48 14.93
N LEU A 75 11.30 6.98 14.87
CA LEU A 75 10.30 7.40 13.90
C LEU A 75 9.36 8.50 14.40
N GLY A 76 9.32 8.73 15.73
CA GLY A 76 8.39 9.68 16.35
C GLY A 76 6.98 9.09 16.51
N ASP A 77 6.06 9.91 17.01
CA ASP A 77 4.68 9.48 17.32
C ASP A 77 3.77 9.48 16.09
N THR A 78 4.09 10.29 15.08
CA THR A 78 3.33 10.37 13.83
C THR A 78 4.25 10.13 12.65
N GLN A 79 3.84 9.18 11.80
CA GLN A 79 4.58 8.89 10.56
C GLN A 79 3.73 9.24 9.36
N GLN A 80 4.06 10.35 8.75
CA GLN A 80 3.55 10.69 7.45
C GLN A 80 4.51 10.20 6.37
N TYR A 81 3.97 9.65 5.28
CA TYR A 81 4.76 9.31 4.10
C TYR A 81 3.99 9.56 2.82
N ASP A 82 4.72 9.68 1.74
CA ASP A 82 4.15 9.73 0.39
C ASP A 82 4.38 8.38 -0.29
N GLU A 83 3.31 7.79 -0.81
CA GLU A 83 3.37 6.63 -1.70
C GLU A 83 3.31 7.14 -3.13
N ILE A 84 4.40 6.98 -3.86
CA ILE A 84 4.57 7.48 -5.22
C ILE A 84 4.76 6.30 -6.15
N GLY A 85 3.90 6.16 -7.15
CA GLY A 85 4.00 4.99 -8.02
C GLY A 85 3.48 5.20 -9.42
N SER A 86 3.70 4.16 -10.22
CA SER A 86 3.28 4.06 -11.61
C SER A 86 2.64 2.70 -11.89
N PHE A 87 1.52 2.72 -12.60
CA PHE A 87 0.84 1.52 -13.07
C PHE A 87 1.12 1.31 -14.56
N THR A 88 1.57 0.10 -14.91
CA THR A 88 1.85 -0.32 -16.28
C THR A 88 0.80 -1.31 -16.74
N PRO A 89 -0.08 -0.94 -17.71
CA PRO A 89 -1.17 -1.82 -18.17
C PRO A 89 -0.68 -3.12 -18.81
N ALA A 90 0.45 -3.09 -19.52
CA ALA A 90 0.97 -4.28 -20.20
C ALA A 90 1.25 -5.45 -19.25
N THR A 91 1.58 -5.17 -18.00
CA THR A 91 1.87 -6.17 -16.96
C THR A 91 0.88 -6.15 -15.81
N ASN A 92 -0.12 -5.26 -15.85
CA ASN A 92 -1.05 -5.01 -14.76
C ASN A 92 -0.35 -4.81 -13.40
N THR A 93 0.77 -4.09 -13.41
CA THR A 93 1.62 -3.90 -12.24
C THR A 93 1.68 -2.45 -11.81
N TRP A 94 1.38 -2.23 -10.53
CA TRP A 94 1.61 -0.99 -9.80
C TRP A 94 2.93 -1.11 -9.06
N SER A 95 3.89 -0.24 -9.39
CA SER A 95 5.20 -0.18 -8.73
C SER A 95 5.31 1.14 -7.99
N TYR A 96 5.67 1.10 -6.71
CA TYR A 96 5.67 2.30 -5.87
C TYR A 96 6.86 2.35 -4.92
N ASN A 97 7.18 3.57 -4.53
CA ASN A 97 8.12 3.89 -3.45
C ASN A 97 7.36 4.58 -2.33
N VAL A 98 7.76 4.30 -1.11
CA VAL A 98 7.26 4.99 0.09
C VAL A 98 8.36 5.93 0.60
N ILE A 99 8.06 7.22 0.61
CA ILE A 99 9.00 8.26 1.04
C ILE A 99 8.52 8.82 2.38
N PRO A 100 9.15 8.43 3.51
CA PRO A 100 8.75 8.95 4.80
C PRO A 100 9.10 10.44 4.94
N SER A 101 8.33 11.19 5.72
CA SER A 101 8.55 12.60 5.98
C SER A 101 9.82 12.86 6.80
N THR A 102 10.28 11.85 7.55
CA THR A 102 11.51 11.90 8.32
C THR A 102 12.39 10.71 7.98
N MET A 103 13.70 10.87 8.04
CA MET A 103 14.69 9.80 7.82
C MET A 103 14.63 9.14 6.43
N ALA A 104 14.18 9.87 5.41
CA ALA A 104 14.02 9.35 4.05
C ALA A 104 15.33 8.78 3.46
N SER A 105 16.49 9.30 3.86
CA SER A 105 17.79 8.79 3.43
C SER A 105 18.20 7.48 4.10
N LYS A 106 17.52 7.09 5.17
CA LYS A 106 17.84 5.90 5.97
C LYS A 106 16.79 4.78 5.83
N ILE A 107 15.57 5.11 5.42
CA ILE A 107 14.46 4.18 5.33
C ILE A 107 14.00 4.13 3.88
N GLN A 108 14.16 2.97 3.24
CA GLN A 108 13.66 2.71 1.89
C GLN A 108 12.57 1.65 1.93
N THR A 109 11.45 1.94 1.29
CA THR A 109 10.39 0.96 1.07
C THR A 109 9.99 0.99 -0.39
N VAL A 110 10.08 -0.17 -1.03
CA VAL A 110 9.73 -0.36 -2.43
C VAL A 110 8.71 -1.48 -2.51
N GLY A 111 7.63 -1.25 -3.24
CA GLY A 111 6.57 -2.23 -3.38
C GLY A 111 6.10 -2.43 -4.80
N GLN A 112 5.48 -3.57 -5.04
CA GLN A 112 4.78 -3.91 -6.26
C GLN A 112 3.45 -4.58 -5.93
N MET A 113 2.47 -4.30 -6.76
CA MET A 113 1.17 -4.97 -6.75
C MET A 113 0.86 -5.38 -8.18
N ALA A 114 0.80 -6.69 -8.44
CA ALA A 114 0.44 -7.24 -9.74
C ALA A 114 -0.95 -7.84 -9.67
N VAL A 115 -1.81 -7.48 -10.61
CA VAL A 115 -3.20 -7.94 -10.68
C VAL A 115 -3.33 -8.98 -11.80
N GLU A 116 -3.73 -10.20 -11.42
CA GLU A 116 -3.91 -11.32 -12.33
C GLU A 116 -5.38 -11.69 -12.42
N ALA A 117 -5.90 -11.82 -13.65
CA ALA A 117 -7.24 -12.35 -13.85
C ALA A 117 -7.25 -13.84 -13.53
N SER A 118 -8.06 -14.27 -12.57
CA SER A 118 -8.21 -15.67 -12.16
C SER A 118 -9.59 -16.25 -12.52
N GLY A 119 -10.36 -15.53 -13.32
CA GLY A 119 -11.67 -15.88 -13.84
C GLY A 119 -12.35 -14.65 -14.43
N PRO A 120 -13.56 -14.79 -15.06
CA PRO A 120 -14.25 -13.64 -15.67
C PRO A 120 -14.60 -12.54 -14.64
N ASN A 121 -14.93 -12.95 -13.42
CA ASN A 121 -15.29 -12.05 -12.32
C ASN A 121 -14.44 -12.32 -11.08
N ARG A 122 -13.18 -12.66 -11.28
CA ARG A 122 -12.23 -12.91 -10.17
C ARG A 122 -10.86 -12.42 -10.55
N CYS A 123 -10.15 -11.93 -9.56
CA CYS A 123 -8.73 -11.58 -9.71
C CYS A 123 -7.93 -12.00 -8.47
N THR A 124 -6.64 -12.20 -8.69
CA THR A 124 -5.65 -12.46 -7.64
C THR A 124 -4.65 -11.32 -7.65
N ILE A 125 -4.42 -10.74 -6.49
CA ILE A 125 -3.49 -9.62 -6.31
C ILE A 125 -2.23 -10.16 -5.65
N HIS A 126 -1.09 -9.96 -6.29
CA HIS A 126 0.22 -10.34 -5.78
C HIS A 126 0.93 -9.11 -5.25
N PHE A 127 1.18 -9.07 -3.94
CA PHE A 127 1.92 -8.01 -3.28
C PHE A 127 3.34 -8.45 -2.99
N GLU A 128 4.28 -7.58 -3.26
CA GLU A 128 5.66 -7.72 -2.83
C GLU A 128 6.15 -6.38 -2.31
N VAL A 129 6.69 -6.35 -1.10
CA VAL A 129 7.25 -5.13 -0.51
C VAL A 129 8.57 -5.45 0.17
N THR A 130 9.53 -4.57 -0.01
CA THR A 130 10.86 -4.66 0.60
C THR A 130 11.12 -3.43 1.46
N PHE A 131 11.50 -3.67 2.71
CA PHE A 131 11.89 -2.67 3.68
C PHE A 131 13.41 -2.74 3.90
N ASP A 132 14.10 -1.64 3.72
CA ASP A 132 15.55 -1.51 3.96
C ASP A 132 15.79 -0.31 4.88
N VAL A 133 16.24 -0.58 6.11
CA VAL A 133 16.46 0.43 7.13
C VAL A 133 17.93 0.47 7.50
N LYS A 134 18.62 1.55 7.12
CA LYS A 134 20.05 1.75 7.32
C LYS A 134 20.33 2.51 8.61
N LEU A 135 19.93 1.92 9.74
CA LEU A 135 20.16 2.48 11.08
C LEU A 135 20.87 1.45 11.96
N PHE A 136 22.02 1.84 12.46
CA PHE A 136 22.82 0.94 13.31
C PHE A 136 22.07 0.60 14.61
N GLY A 137 22.04 -0.68 14.95
CA GLY A 137 21.49 -1.19 16.21
C GLY A 137 19.98 -1.34 16.24
N VAL A 138 19.21 -0.58 15.43
CA VAL A 138 17.75 -0.58 15.46
C VAL A 138 17.09 -0.87 14.11
N GLY A 139 17.85 -0.85 13.03
CA GLY A 139 17.33 -1.02 11.69
C GLY A 139 16.48 -2.28 11.51
N LYS A 140 16.97 -3.41 12.02
CA LYS A 140 16.27 -4.70 11.91
C LYS A 140 14.96 -4.74 12.71
N VAL A 141 14.92 -4.07 13.87
CA VAL A 141 13.71 -3.96 14.68
C VAL A 141 12.65 -3.15 13.93
N ILE A 142 13.07 -2.06 13.30
CA ILE A 142 12.17 -1.20 12.49
C ILE A 142 11.65 -1.96 11.28
N GLU A 143 12.50 -2.66 10.54
CA GLU A 143 12.08 -3.49 9.39
C GLU A 143 11.03 -4.53 9.77
N ARG A 144 11.24 -5.24 10.88
CA ARG A 144 10.30 -6.24 11.39
C ARG A 144 8.97 -5.61 11.78
N PHE A 145 9.01 -4.45 12.41
CA PHE A 145 7.81 -3.69 12.76
C PHE A 145 7.04 -3.28 11.50
N MET A 146 7.72 -2.70 10.51
CA MET A 146 7.09 -2.29 9.25
C MET A 146 6.50 -3.49 8.49
N ALA A 147 7.20 -4.62 8.45
CA ALA A 147 6.70 -5.85 7.83
C ALA A 147 5.45 -6.38 8.54
N SER A 148 5.42 -6.35 9.87
CA SER A 148 4.26 -6.74 10.67
C SER A 148 3.07 -5.83 10.42
N GLN A 149 3.28 -4.51 10.33
CA GLN A 149 2.23 -3.54 10.01
C GLN A 149 1.68 -3.77 8.59
N PHE A 150 2.53 -4.11 7.65
CA PHE A 150 2.10 -4.44 6.30
C PHE A 150 1.20 -5.67 6.27
N ASP A 151 1.57 -6.74 6.98
CA ASP A 151 0.76 -7.95 7.08
C ASP A 151 -0.62 -7.66 7.71
N ASP A 152 -0.66 -6.90 8.80
CA ASP A 152 -1.90 -6.51 9.48
C ASP A 152 -2.78 -5.64 8.58
N ASN A 153 -2.20 -4.67 7.90
CA ASN A 153 -2.92 -3.79 6.98
C ASN A 153 -3.50 -4.56 5.80
N LEU A 154 -2.79 -5.54 5.23
CA LEU A 154 -3.34 -6.36 4.16
C LEU A 154 -4.50 -7.23 4.63
N SER A 155 -4.47 -7.75 5.85
CA SER A 155 -5.59 -8.50 6.42
C SER A 155 -6.84 -7.63 6.57
N LYS A 156 -6.67 -6.38 7.01
CA LYS A 156 -7.77 -5.40 7.10
C LYS A 156 -8.26 -4.97 5.71
N GLN A 157 -7.33 -4.73 4.79
CA GLN A 157 -7.63 -4.37 3.41
C GLN A 157 -8.47 -5.46 2.73
N LYS A 158 -8.12 -6.73 2.93
CA LYS A 158 -8.89 -7.86 2.39
C LYS A 158 -10.35 -7.79 2.80
N ARG A 159 -10.61 -7.69 4.10
CA ARG A 159 -11.99 -7.62 4.63
C ARG A 159 -12.74 -6.39 4.14
N PHE A 160 -12.10 -5.23 4.22
CA PHE A 160 -12.70 -3.98 3.77
C PHE A 160 -13.06 -4.03 2.29
N THR A 161 -12.17 -4.53 1.45
CA THR A 161 -12.37 -4.64 0.00
C THR A 161 -13.49 -5.62 -0.34
N GLU A 162 -13.53 -6.77 0.34
CA GLU A 162 -14.62 -7.75 0.16
C GLU A 162 -15.98 -7.13 0.49
N ASP A 163 -16.09 -6.42 1.62
CA ASP A 163 -17.31 -5.74 2.03
C ASP A 163 -17.70 -4.63 1.03
N TRP A 164 -16.73 -3.87 0.56
CA TRP A 164 -16.95 -2.83 -0.46
C TRP A 164 -17.52 -3.39 -1.75
N ILE A 165 -16.93 -4.47 -2.25
CA ILE A 165 -17.42 -5.17 -3.45
C ILE A 165 -18.84 -5.71 -3.23
N ALA A 166 -19.07 -6.37 -2.10
CA ALA A 166 -20.38 -6.96 -1.78
C ALA A 166 -21.51 -5.93 -1.69
N GLN A 167 -21.24 -4.74 -1.17
CA GLN A 167 -22.23 -3.66 -1.05
C GLN A 167 -22.59 -3.02 -2.39
N ARG A 168 -21.76 -3.20 -3.42
CA ARG A 168 -21.91 -2.56 -4.74
C ARG A 168 -22.25 -3.54 -5.87
N SER A 169 -22.35 -4.80 -5.57
CA SER A 169 -22.74 -5.84 -6.53
C SER A 169 -24.25 -6.12 -6.52
#